data_1ef7b78be2cfbceb85429e43f3b8f24b
#
_entry.id   1ef7b78be2cfbceb85429e43f3b8f24b
#
_cell.length_a   1.000
_cell.length_b   1.000
_cell.length_c   1.000
_cell.angle_alpha   90.00
_cell.angle_beta   90.00
_cell.angle_gamma   90.00
#
_symmetry.space_group_name_H-M   'P 1'
#
loop_
_entity.id
_entity.type
_entity.pdbx_description
1 polymer ?
#
loop_
_entity_poly.entity_id
_entity_poly.type
_entity_poly.pdbx_seq_one_letter_code
_entity_poly.pdbx_strand_id
1 'polypeptide(L)'
;MKVAVLGGGPGGLVTLKYLTQAHEFLATKPIEVRLFEADSGIGGTFRQRTYEDAEQVSSKYLTAFSDFRPSKETPDFMPIVDYVTYLEEYCTKFGLWNYIELSTTVTKLRRRGTSGHTVSLAKADGTIETWDCDAVAICTGLHVTPNVPKLKGVEHVPLVLHSSQFKARKQFGKDKNIVVLGTGETGVPNPVFFGLFGPGGPDPDIPTDVSTASLFESMYVHPIMRNSLIPWRYYDAFVKSSLWLASGTRHGIDQWVGGLPDEKYHTEQLFFTKSSRAMPYISAPYRPKTILHRIRSAVLQINLPDTKGRVIDLAPWPSHIDEDGIIYFTESRRPEAERMRDVRRKVDVLIFATGYDQKFPFLDESYPRPEDADIRRVWKTGDESVGYIGFLRPSFGAIPPLAEFQAQLWVLALLGQLPHPLVKEEHYRLHLPKDRRIQYGVDHENYAYQLAIDMESAPSASYMFCLGPKMFITWALGANFNIKFRLIGPWAFKGAEEIMKGELWQTITRRGGFFGLVVLSAIPISIFGPINFFVWLLASLGLL
;
A
#
# COMPACT_ATOMS: atom_id res chain seq x y z
N MET A 1 23.86 20.76 9.03
CA MET A 1 23.56 19.67 8.08
C MET A 1 22.59 20.19 7.05
N LYS A 2 22.82 19.86 5.77
CA LYS A 2 21.95 20.18 4.64
C LYS A 2 21.37 18.91 4.05
N VAL A 3 20.06 18.86 3.83
CA VAL A 3 19.38 17.65 3.32
C VAL A 3 18.49 17.99 2.13
N ALA A 4 18.67 17.25 1.02
CA ALA A 4 17.79 17.32 -0.14
C ALA A 4 16.67 16.28 -0.03
N VAL A 5 15.43 16.68 -0.33
CA VAL A 5 14.29 15.77 -0.48
C VAL A 5 13.84 15.80 -1.93
N LEU A 6 13.87 14.66 -2.61
CA LEU A 6 13.57 14.54 -4.04
C LEU A 6 12.16 13.96 -4.24
N GLY A 7 11.21 14.81 -4.61
CA GLY A 7 9.80 14.48 -4.87
C GLY A 7 8.82 14.99 -3.82
N GLY A 8 7.76 15.66 -4.25
CA GLY A 8 6.71 16.28 -3.44
C GLY A 8 5.47 15.40 -3.25
N GLY A 9 5.60 14.08 -3.38
CA GLY A 9 4.58 13.12 -2.99
C GLY A 9 4.49 12.93 -1.48
N PRO A 10 3.53 12.11 -0.98
CA PRO A 10 3.33 11.91 0.47
C PRO A 10 4.61 11.52 1.22
N GLY A 11 5.46 10.65 0.63
CA GLY A 11 6.74 10.25 1.23
C GLY A 11 7.71 11.42 1.38
N GLY A 12 7.79 12.30 0.38
CA GLY A 12 8.66 13.48 0.47
C GLY A 12 8.14 14.52 1.47
N LEU A 13 6.83 14.77 1.49
CA LEU A 13 6.22 15.73 2.41
C LEU A 13 6.40 15.32 3.87
N VAL A 14 6.19 14.04 4.18
CA VAL A 14 6.37 13.54 5.55
C VAL A 14 7.85 13.52 5.95
N THR A 15 8.75 13.22 5.02
CA THR A 15 10.19 13.29 5.26
C THR A 15 10.62 14.73 5.53
N LEU A 16 10.15 15.67 4.71
CA LEU A 16 10.40 17.10 4.91
C LEU A 16 9.97 17.57 6.30
N LYS A 17 8.78 17.17 6.73
CA LYS A 17 8.25 17.52 8.06
C LYS A 17 9.15 16.99 9.18
N TYR A 18 9.56 15.72 9.14
CA TYR A 18 10.42 15.16 10.20
C TYR A 18 11.84 15.74 10.20
N LEU A 19 12.37 16.12 9.05
CA LEU A 19 13.65 16.81 8.97
C LEU A 19 13.56 18.25 9.53
N THR A 20 12.55 19.01 9.15
CA THR A 20 12.40 20.41 9.60
C THR A 20 12.09 20.52 11.09
N GLN A 21 11.35 19.56 11.63
CA GLN A 21 10.97 19.51 13.05
C GLN A 21 11.88 18.62 13.93
N ALA A 22 12.94 18.02 13.37
CA ALA A 22 13.83 17.14 14.13
C ALA A 22 14.32 17.77 15.44
N HIS A 23 14.63 19.05 15.43
CA HIS A 23 15.14 19.78 16.60
C HIS A 23 14.11 19.98 17.74
N GLU A 24 12.82 19.76 17.46
CA GLU A 24 11.75 19.82 18.48
C GLU A 24 11.66 18.50 19.27
N PHE A 25 12.08 17.38 18.68
CA PHE A 25 11.98 16.04 19.24
C PHE A 25 13.32 15.44 19.63
N LEU A 26 14.38 15.84 18.96
CA LEU A 26 15.70 15.21 19.06
C LEU A 26 16.78 16.23 19.46
N ALA A 27 17.86 15.74 20.05
CA ALA A 27 19.01 16.56 20.42
C ALA A 27 19.83 16.96 19.18
N THR A 28 19.29 17.85 18.36
CA THR A 28 19.94 18.36 17.13
C THR A 28 19.70 19.84 16.91
N LYS A 29 20.56 20.47 16.10
CA LYS A 29 20.31 21.81 15.57
C LYS A 29 19.31 21.74 14.41
N PRO A 30 18.59 22.83 14.10
CA PRO A 30 17.77 22.91 12.90
C PRO A 30 18.54 22.46 11.65
N ILE A 31 17.90 21.63 10.84
CA ILE A 31 18.44 21.10 9.58
C ILE A 31 18.02 22.05 8.44
N GLU A 32 18.96 22.41 7.58
CA GLU A 32 18.66 23.14 6.35
C GLU A 32 18.12 22.12 5.31
N VAL A 33 16.86 22.25 4.94
CA VAL A 33 16.21 21.29 4.04
C VAL A 33 15.66 22.01 2.82
N ARG A 34 15.82 21.39 1.64
CA ARG A 34 15.12 21.81 0.41
C ARG A 34 14.43 20.58 -0.20
N LEU A 35 13.15 20.73 -0.57
CA LEU A 35 12.41 19.71 -1.31
C LEU A 35 12.23 20.17 -2.76
N PHE A 36 12.58 19.30 -3.71
CA PHE A 36 12.47 19.56 -5.14
C PHE A 36 11.36 18.70 -5.74
N GLU A 37 10.36 19.34 -6.35
CA GLU A 37 9.25 18.69 -7.05
C GLU A 37 9.22 19.16 -8.51
N ALA A 38 9.22 18.19 -9.41
CA ALA A 38 9.23 18.45 -10.85
C ALA A 38 7.92 19.03 -11.37
N ASP A 39 6.79 18.71 -10.72
CA ASP A 39 5.47 19.23 -11.09
C ASP A 39 5.22 20.63 -10.50
N SER A 40 4.22 21.30 -11.04
CA SER A 40 3.75 22.60 -10.56
C SER A 40 2.97 22.56 -9.24
N GLY A 41 2.80 21.38 -8.65
CA GLY A 41 2.11 21.17 -7.38
C GLY A 41 2.49 19.88 -6.70
N ILE A 42 2.30 19.83 -5.39
CA ILE A 42 2.56 18.66 -4.57
C ILE A 42 1.50 17.56 -4.76
N GLY A 43 1.77 16.36 -4.22
CA GLY A 43 0.85 15.22 -4.22
C GLY A 43 1.33 14.04 -5.06
N GLY A 44 2.34 14.24 -5.92
CA GLY A 44 2.95 13.18 -6.73
C GLY A 44 1.92 12.40 -7.54
N THR A 45 1.94 11.08 -7.47
CA THR A 45 1.04 10.20 -8.21
C THR A 45 -0.45 10.52 -7.98
N PHE A 46 -0.83 10.93 -6.79
CA PHE A 46 -2.22 11.28 -6.47
C PHE A 46 -2.70 12.50 -7.25
N ARG A 47 -1.85 13.48 -7.49
CA ARG A 47 -2.16 14.63 -8.34
C ARG A 47 -2.04 14.29 -9.83
N GLN A 48 -0.94 13.68 -10.25
CA GLN A 48 -0.62 13.48 -11.66
C GLN A 48 -1.47 12.41 -12.33
N ARG A 49 -1.84 11.35 -11.59
CA ARG A 49 -2.52 10.14 -12.11
C ARG A 49 -4.01 10.10 -11.80
N THR A 50 -4.55 11.13 -11.18
CA THR A 50 -5.99 11.19 -10.90
C THR A 50 -6.83 11.19 -12.18
N TYR A 51 -8.00 10.59 -12.10
CA TYR A 51 -9.01 10.50 -13.14
C TYR A 51 -10.40 10.69 -12.52
N GLU A 52 -11.43 10.86 -13.37
CA GLU A 52 -12.80 11.01 -12.87
C GLU A 52 -13.20 9.87 -11.94
N ASP A 53 -13.91 10.18 -10.88
CA ASP A 53 -14.39 9.24 -9.87
C ASP A 53 -13.26 8.41 -9.20
N ALA A 54 -12.02 8.88 -9.25
CA ALA A 54 -10.90 8.22 -8.58
C ALA A 54 -11.02 8.38 -7.06
N GLU A 55 -10.98 7.25 -6.35
CA GLU A 55 -11.02 7.17 -4.90
C GLU A 55 -9.78 6.42 -4.37
N GLN A 56 -9.42 6.66 -3.12
CA GLN A 56 -8.40 5.87 -2.46
C GLN A 56 -8.84 4.41 -2.30
N VAL A 57 -7.89 3.49 -2.43
CA VAL A 57 -8.11 2.05 -2.20
C VAL A 57 -7.86 1.64 -0.74
N SER A 58 -7.28 2.52 0.05
CA SER A 58 -7.08 2.38 1.50
C SER A 58 -7.92 3.43 2.22
N SER A 59 -8.44 3.07 3.40
CA SER A 59 -9.26 4.00 4.17
C SER A 59 -8.46 5.19 4.70
N LYS A 60 -9.16 6.28 5.03
CA LYS A 60 -8.57 7.46 5.67
C LYS A 60 -7.80 7.13 6.95
N TYR A 61 -8.22 6.08 7.64
CA TYR A 61 -7.59 5.62 8.89
C TYR A 61 -6.17 5.12 8.67
N LEU A 62 -5.95 4.35 7.58
CA LEU A 62 -4.65 3.80 7.22
C LEU A 62 -3.84 4.68 6.25
N THR A 63 -4.44 5.71 5.65
CA THR A 63 -3.74 6.54 4.67
C THR A 63 -3.21 7.84 5.28
N ALA A 64 -3.87 8.35 6.30
CA ALA A 64 -3.49 9.60 6.94
C ALA A 64 -2.25 9.47 7.83
N PHE A 65 -1.47 10.54 7.92
CA PHE A 65 -0.34 10.66 8.83
C PHE A 65 -0.79 10.67 10.30
N SER A 66 0.10 10.27 11.19
CA SER A 66 -0.22 10.04 12.60
C SER A 66 -0.72 11.28 13.34
N ASP A 67 -0.16 12.44 13.05
CA ASP A 67 -0.40 13.70 13.74
C ASP A 67 -1.20 14.73 12.92
N PHE A 68 -1.74 14.29 11.77
CA PHE A 68 -2.67 15.07 10.97
C PHE A 68 -3.78 14.17 10.45
N ARG A 69 -4.93 14.17 11.15
CA ARG A 69 -6.04 13.28 10.87
C ARG A 69 -7.14 13.99 10.10
N PRO A 70 -7.73 13.36 9.05
CA PRO A 70 -8.90 13.91 8.37
C PRO A 70 -10.08 14.08 9.34
N SER A 71 -11.01 14.95 8.99
CA SER A 71 -12.20 15.17 9.80
C SER A 71 -13.09 13.91 9.87
N LYS A 72 -13.99 13.87 10.84
CA LYS A 72 -14.93 12.73 11.00
C LYS A 72 -15.90 12.63 9.81
N GLU A 73 -16.26 13.76 9.24
CA GLU A 73 -17.17 13.89 8.10
C GLU A 73 -16.55 13.44 6.78
N THR A 74 -15.23 13.40 6.71
CA THR A 74 -14.50 12.90 5.53
C THR A 74 -14.90 11.45 5.26
N PRO A 75 -15.24 11.06 4.02
CA PRO A 75 -15.54 9.68 3.67
C PRO A 75 -14.43 8.71 4.07
N ASP A 76 -14.76 7.47 4.41
CA ASP A 76 -13.76 6.46 4.77
C ASP A 76 -12.74 6.24 3.65
N PHE A 77 -13.20 6.28 2.39
CA PHE A 77 -12.34 6.29 1.20
C PHE A 77 -12.47 7.64 0.53
N MET A 78 -11.43 8.42 0.63
CA MET A 78 -11.43 9.78 0.11
C MET A 78 -11.36 9.80 -1.42
N PRO A 79 -12.13 10.66 -2.10
CA PRO A 79 -11.82 11.07 -3.45
C PRO A 79 -10.36 11.52 -3.55
N ILE A 80 -9.69 11.20 -4.65
CA ILE A 80 -8.25 11.52 -4.77
C ILE A 80 -7.99 13.03 -4.71
N VAL A 81 -8.91 13.84 -5.22
CA VAL A 81 -8.79 15.30 -5.11
C VAL A 81 -8.80 15.78 -3.65
N ASP A 82 -9.62 15.19 -2.81
CA ASP A 82 -9.68 15.52 -1.39
C ASP A 82 -8.41 15.10 -0.65
N TYR A 83 -7.79 13.98 -1.08
CA TYR A 83 -6.52 13.58 -0.53
C TYR A 83 -5.38 14.52 -0.93
N VAL A 84 -5.39 15.08 -2.14
CA VAL A 84 -4.42 16.12 -2.52
C VAL A 84 -4.61 17.37 -1.65
N THR A 85 -5.86 17.80 -1.43
CA THR A 85 -6.19 18.91 -0.51
C THR A 85 -5.69 18.62 0.91
N TYR A 86 -5.90 17.41 1.43
CA TYR A 86 -5.34 16.97 2.71
C TYR A 86 -3.82 17.14 2.78
N LEU A 87 -3.09 16.82 1.71
CA LEU A 87 -1.63 17.01 1.67
C LEU A 87 -1.23 18.50 1.63
N GLU A 88 -2.01 19.34 0.94
CA GLU A 88 -1.81 20.79 0.91
C GLU A 88 -2.06 21.42 2.29
N GLU A 89 -3.11 20.98 2.97
CA GLU A 89 -3.42 21.38 4.35
C GLU A 89 -2.34 20.89 5.34
N TYR A 90 -1.80 19.69 5.13
CA TYR A 90 -0.65 19.19 5.89
C TYR A 90 0.56 20.11 5.75
N CYS A 91 0.89 20.50 4.53
CA CYS A 91 2.00 21.43 4.29
C CYS A 91 1.77 22.80 4.96
N THR A 92 0.54 23.27 4.93
CA THR A 92 0.17 24.54 5.57
C THR A 92 0.28 24.47 7.09
N LYS A 93 -0.27 23.39 7.68
CA LYS A 93 -0.24 23.17 9.14
C LYS A 93 1.17 23.13 9.71
N PHE A 94 2.08 22.46 9.00
CA PHE A 94 3.47 22.27 9.46
C PHE A 94 4.45 23.30 8.87
N GLY A 95 3.96 24.33 8.16
CA GLY A 95 4.79 25.40 7.60
C GLY A 95 5.80 24.95 6.53
N LEU A 96 5.47 23.89 5.78
CA LEU A 96 6.41 23.23 4.88
C LEU A 96 6.63 23.97 3.56
N TRP A 97 5.71 24.85 3.17
CA TRP A 97 5.74 25.54 1.88
C TRP A 97 7.04 26.32 1.62
N ASN A 98 7.66 26.86 2.67
CA ASN A 98 8.91 27.62 2.56
C ASN A 98 10.12 26.76 2.16
N TYR A 99 10.00 25.44 2.21
CA TYR A 99 11.07 24.48 1.92
C TYR A 99 10.83 23.75 0.59
N ILE A 100 9.70 24.01 -0.09
CA ILE A 100 9.26 23.29 -1.29
C ILE A 100 9.52 24.12 -2.53
N GLU A 101 10.28 23.58 -3.47
CA GLU A 101 10.54 24.17 -4.77
C GLU A 101 9.82 23.36 -5.84
N LEU A 102 8.70 23.91 -6.31
CA LEU A 102 7.89 23.34 -7.39
C LEU A 102 8.52 23.63 -8.75
N SER A 103 8.07 22.90 -9.77
CA SER A 103 8.56 23.04 -11.16
C SER A 103 10.09 22.97 -11.28
N THR A 104 10.71 22.18 -10.37
CA THR A 104 12.16 22.03 -10.26
C THR A 104 12.54 20.56 -10.38
N THR A 105 13.05 20.18 -11.55
CA THR A 105 13.43 18.80 -11.86
C THR A 105 14.86 18.52 -11.44
N VAL A 106 15.05 17.47 -10.64
CA VAL A 106 16.39 16.92 -10.38
C VAL A 106 16.86 16.16 -11.61
N THR A 107 17.88 16.69 -12.27
CA THR A 107 18.43 16.11 -13.51
C THR A 107 19.61 15.18 -13.25
N LYS A 108 20.37 15.43 -12.18
CA LYS A 108 21.50 14.59 -11.79
C LYS A 108 21.79 14.68 -10.29
N LEU A 109 22.17 13.55 -9.72
CA LEU A 109 22.67 13.42 -8.35
C LEU A 109 24.05 12.76 -8.39
N ARG A 110 25.06 13.40 -7.79
CA ARG A 110 26.45 12.93 -7.76
C ARG A 110 27.02 12.95 -6.35
N ARG A 111 27.92 12.03 -6.06
CA ARG A 111 28.74 12.09 -4.84
C ARG A 111 29.70 13.27 -4.90
N ARG A 112 29.89 13.91 -3.77
CA ARG A 112 30.85 15.00 -3.54
C ARG A 112 31.82 14.60 -2.44
N GLY A 113 33.02 14.20 -2.84
CA GLY A 113 34.01 13.65 -1.90
C GLY A 113 33.53 12.36 -1.23
N THR A 114 33.86 12.20 0.05
CA THR A 114 33.56 10.99 0.83
C THR A 114 32.20 11.00 1.52
N SER A 115 31.58 12.15 1.71
CA SER A 115 30.41 12.29 2.60
C SER A 115 29.36 13.30 2.16
N GLY A 116 29.36 13.74 0.92
CA GLY A 116 28.41 14.73 0.47
C GLY A 116 27.82 14.43 -0.91
N HIS A 117 26.87 15.27 -1.33
CA HIS A 117 26.15 15.13 -2.58
C HIS A 117 26.03 16.48 -3.28
N THR A 118 26.01 16.45 -4.62
CA THR A 118 25.64 17.60 -5.45
C THR A 118 24.39 17.25 -6.25
N VAL A 119 23.34 18.02 -6.08
CA VAL A 119 22.08 17.91 -6.80
C VAL A 119 22.06 18.92 -7.93
N SER A 120 21.89 18.47 -9.18
CA SER A 120 21.70 19.34 -10.35
C SER A 120 20.22 19.51 -10.62
N LEU A 121 19.78 20.74 -10.74
CA LEU A 121 18.38 21.17 -10.83
C LEU A 121 18.12 21.86 -12.16
N ALA A 122 16.99 21.60 -12.78
CA ALA A 122 16.48 22.34 -13.92
C ALA A 122 15.11 22.93 -13.55
N LYS A 123 14.98 24.25 -13.59
CA LYS A 123 13.74 24.99 -13.33
C LYS A 123 12.90 25.11 -14.61
N ALA A 124 11.61 25.38 -14.46
CA ALA A 124 10.70 25.52 -15.60
C ALA A 124 11.08 26.67 -16.56
N ASP A 125 11.78 27.68 -16.07
CA ASP A 125 12.30 28.81 -16.88
C ASP A 125 13.58 28.48 -17.65
N GLY A 126 14.08 27.24 -17.55
CA GLY A 126 15.31 26.78 -18.17
C GLY A 126 16.58 27.05 -17.34
N THR A 127 16.47 27.66 -16.19
CA THR A 127 17.61 27.90 -15.28
C THR A 127 18.14 26.56 -14.76
N ILE A 128 19.47 26.40 -14.84
CA ILE A 128 20.17 25.24 -14.26
C ILE A 128 20.90 25.72 -13.00
N GLU A 129 20.66 25.01 -11.90
CA GLU A 129 21.26 25.28 -10.60
C GLU A 129 21.90 24.00 -10.05
N THR A 130 22.92 24.13 -9.21
CA THR A 130 23.44 23.03 -8.40
C THR A 130 23.35 23.37 -6.93
N TRP A 131 23.01 22.38 -6.12
CA TRP A 131 22.95 22.52 -4.67
C TRP A 131 23.72 21.40 -3.98
N ASP A 132 24.63 21.78 -3.09
CA ASP A 132 25.42 20.85 -2.31
C ASP A 132 24.75 20.54 -0.98
N CYS A 133 24.69 19.26 -0.62
CA CYS A 133 24.08 18.78 0.63
C CYS A 133 24.87 17.63 1.25
N ASP A 134 24.56 17.34 2.50
CA ASP A 134 25.18 16.27 3.28
C ASP A 134 24.44 14.94 3.16
N ALA A 135 23.11 15.00 2.91
CA ALA A 135 22.27 13.81 2.76
C ALA A 135 21.12 14.05 1.76
N VAL A 136 20.57 12.95 1.24
CA VAL A 136 19.50 12.97 0.25
C VAL A 136 18.43 11.93 0.60
N ALA A 137 17.17 12.38 0.68
CA ALA A 137 16.01 11.52 0.72
C ALA A 137 15.42 11.39 -0.69
N ILE A 138 15.47 10.19 -1.25
CA ILE A 138 14.87 9.88 -2.55
C ILE A 138 13.43 9.45 -2.31
N CYS A 139 12.47 10.28 -2.74
CA CYS A 139 11.03 10.12 -2.53
C CYS A 139 10.26 10.17 -3.85
N THR A 140 10.91 9.83 -4.97
CA THR A 140 10.37 9.98 -6.33
C THR A 140 9.26 8.97 -6.67
N GLY A 141 9.01 8.01 -5.80
CA GLY A 141 7.90 7.07 -5.91
C GLY A 141 8.12 5.91 -6.88
N LEU A 142 7.18 4.97 -6.85
CA LEU A 142 7.24 3.70 -7.61
C LEU A 142 6.54 3.77 -8.96
N HIS A 143 5.60 4.70 -9.16
CA HIS A 143 4.69 4.72 -10.29
C HIS A 143 5.03 5.87 -11.26
N VAL A 144 6.28 5.93 -11.73
CA VAL A 144 6.75 7.04 -12.58
C VAL A 144 6.79 6.62 -14.05
N THR A 145 7.51 5.57 -14.38
CA THR A 145 7.71 5.14 -15.77
C THR A 145 6.70 4.06 -16.14
N PRO A 146 5.77 4.30 -17.08
CA PRO A 146 4.83 3.28 -17.54
C PRO A 146 5.54 2.04 -18.09
N ASN A 147 5.07 0.86 -17.69
CA ASN A 147 5.50 -0.41 -18.28
C ASN A 147 4.54 -0.78 -19.41
N VAL A 148 5.01 -0.76 -20.64
CA VAL A 148 4.23 -1.11 -21.84
C VAL A 148 4.87 -2.33 -22.50
N PRO A 149 4.34 -3.55 -22.22
CA PRO A 149 4.82 -4.76 -22.86
C PRO A 149 4.59 -4.73 -24.37
N LYS A 150 5.48 -5.39 -25.11
CA LYS A 150 5.30 -5.56 -26.56
C LYS A 150 4.11 -6.47 -26.84
N LEU A 151 3.21 -6.05 -27.70
CA LEU A 151 2.09 -6.84 -28.22
C LEU A 151 2.09 -6.75 -29.74
N LYS A 152 2.14 -7.90 -30.40
CA LYS A 152 2.12 -7.98 -31.86
C LYS A 152 0.78 -7.49 -32.39
N GLY A 153 0.80 -6.57 -33.37
CA GLY A 153 -0.40 -6.02 -34.02
C GLY A 153 -1.07 -4.88 -33.23
N VAL A 154 -0.42 -4.36 -32.17
CA VAL A 154 -0.97 -3.24 -31.39
C VAL A 154 -1.19 -1.99 -32.25
N GLU A 155 -0.44 -1.82 -33.31
CA GLU A 155 -0.54 -0.75 -34.29
C GLU A 155 -1.87 -0.74 -35.07
N HIS A 156 -2.61 -1.83 -35.08
CA HIS A 156 -3.94 -1.94 -35.73
C HIS A 156 -5.08 -1.45 -34.81
N VAL A 157 -4.78 -1.05 -33.56
CA VAL A 157 -5.78 -0.53 -32.63
C VAL A 157 -5.87 1.00 -32.74
N PRO A 158 -7.07 1.57 -32.99
CA PRO A 158 -7.25 3.01 -33.19
C PRO A 158 -6.78 3.88 -32.02
N LEU A 159 -6.97 3.41 -30.78
CA LEU A 159 -6.54 4.13 -29.58
C LEU A 159 -5.83 3.19 -28.60
N VAL A 160 -4.55 3.45 -28.39
CA VAL A 160 -3.73 2.71 -27.43
C VAL A 160 -3.21 3.69 -26.38
N LEU A 161 -3.37 3.36 -25.11
CA LEU A 161 -2.87 4.17 -24.01
C LEU A 161 -2.44 3.33 -22.82
N HIS A 162 -1.54 3.89 -22.01
CA HIS A 162 -1.29 3.36 -20.68
C HIS A 162 -2.30 3.93 -19.68
N SER A 163 -2.65 3.16 -18.65
CA SER A 163 -3.61 3.58 -17.61
C SER A 163 -3.28 4.93 -16.96
N SER A 164 -2.00 5.35 -16.96
CA SER A 164 -1.60 6.67 -16.49
C SER A 164 -2.13 7.85 -17.32
N GLN A 165 -2.56 7.60 -18.55
CA GLN A 165 -3.09 8.59 -19.48
C GLN A 165 -4.64 8.64 -19.45
N PHE A 166 -5.27 7.71 -18.73
CA PHE A 166 -6.70 7.75 -18.52
C PHE A 166 -7.08 8.90 -17.58
N LYS A 167 -8.01 9.75 -18.01
CA LYS A 167 -8.55 10.87 -17.23
C LYS A 167 -10.07 10.83 -17.11
N ALA A 168 -10.77 10.47 -18.16
CA ALA A 168 -12.22 10.44 -18.17
C ALA A 168 -12.75 9.48 -19.24
N ARG A 169 -13.91 8.87 -18.97
CA ARG A 169 -14.61 7.95 -19.91
C ARG A 169 -14.90 8.58 -21.27
N LYS A 170 -15.11 9.89 -21.30
CA LYS A 170 -15.32 10.64 -22.55
C LYS A 170 -14.17 10.53 -23.57
N GLN A 171 -12.95 10.15 -23.12
CA GLN A 171 -11.81 9.92 -24.00
C GLN A 171 -12.06 8.78 -25.01
N PHE A 172 -12.95 7.84 -24.68
CA PHE A 172 -13.18 6.65 -25.48
C PHE A 172 -14.38 6.78 -26.45
N GLY A 173 -15.27 7.74 -26.23
CA GLY A 173 -16.53 7.84 -26.96
C GLY A 173 -17.58 6.83 -26.50
N LYS A 174 -18.58 6.56 -27.36
CA LYS A 174 -19.66 5.62 -27.05
C LYS A 174 -19.49 4.33 -27.86
N ASP A 175 -20.07 3.26 -27.37
CA ASP A 175 -20.19 1.95 -28.03
C ASP A 175 -18.86 1.39 -28.55
N LYS A 176 -17.83 1.47 -27.68
CA LYS A 176 -16.47 1.01 -27.96
C LYS A 176 -16.16 -0.33 -27.29
N ASN A 177 -15.46 -1.20 -28.00
CA ASN A 177 -14.85 -2.40 -27.46
C ASN A 177 -13.52 -2.03 -26.80
N ILE A 178 -13.51 -2.01 -25.48
CA ILE A 178 -12.34 -1.64 -24.69
C ILE A 178 -11.69 -2.91 -24.12
N VAL A 179 -10.41 -3.06 -24.37
CA VAL A 179 -9.58 -4.13 -23.77
C VAL A 179 -8.61 -3.51 -22.78
N VAL A 180 -8.63 -4.02 -21.55
CA VAL A 180 -7.69 -3.61 -20.49
C VAL A 180 -6.71 -4.74 -20.24
N LEU A 181 -5.42 -4.49 -20.43
CA LEU A 181 -4.36 -5.45 -20.16
C LEU A 181 -3.82 -5.24 -18.76
N GLY A 182 -4.14 -6.19 -17.89
CA GLY A 182 -3.76 -6.16 -16.49
C GLY A 182 -4.97 -6.15 -15.56
N THR A 183 -4.88 -6.94 -14.50
CA THR A 183 -5.94 -7.12 -13.50
C THR A 183 -5.53 -6.62 -12.11
N GLY A 184 -4.47 -5.80 -12.03
CA GLY A 184 -4.04 -5.15 -10.81
C GLY A 184 -4.94 -3.99 -10.38
N GLU A 185 -4.59 -3.32 -9.30
CA GLU A 185 -5.36 -2.20 -8.73
C GLU A 185 -5.64 -1.08 -9.75
N THR A 186 -4.75 -0.86 -10.69
CA THR A 186 -4.93 0.15 -11.75
C THR A 186 -5.98 -0.26 -12.78
N GLY A 187 -6.12 -1.54 -13.06
CA GLY A 187 -7.10 -2.06 -14.02
C GLY A 187 -8.51 -2.09 -13.45
N VAL A 188 -8.63 -2.15 -12.12
CA VAL A 188 -9.91 -2.29 -11.43
C VAL A 188 -9.83 -1.62 -10.05
N PRO A 189 -9.91 -0.30 -9.94
CA PRO A 189 -9.85 0.36 -8.64
C PRO A 189 -11.12 0.12 -7.83
N ASN A 190 -10.97 -0.26 -6.54
CA ASN A 190 -12.00 0.04 -5.52
C ASN A 190 -11.80 -0.52 -4.11
N PRO A 191 -12.39 0.14 -3.11
CA PRO A 191 -12.43 -0.29 -1.72
C PRO A 191 -13.34 -1.52 -1.52
N VAL A 192 -12.97 -2.40 -0.61
CA VAL A 192 -13.73 -3.58 -0.20
C VAL A 192 -14.36 -3.32 1.16
N PHE A 193 -15.69 -3.46 1.23
CA PHE A 193 -16.43 -3.47 2.47
C PHE A 193 -16.90 -4.89 2.79
N PHE A 194 -16.69 -5.36 4.01
CA PHE A 194 -17.28 -6.58 4.53
C PHE A 194 -18.31 -6.25 5.62
N GLY A 195 -19.58 -6.43 5.28
CA GLY A 195 -20.64 -6.50 6.27
C GLY A 195 -20.76 -7.93 6.81
N LEU A 196 -19.99 -8.29 7.83
CA LEU A 196 -20.21 -9.52 8.58
C LEU A 196 -21.20 -9.23 9.73
N PHE A 197 -22.46 -9.72 9.59
CA PHE A 197 -23.48 -9.73 10.64
C PHE A 197 -24.11 -8.40 11.08
N GLY A 198 -24.99 -7.85 10.26
CA GLY A 198 -25.88 -6.79 10.72
C GLY A 198 -26.94 -6.39 9.71
N PRO A 199 -28.20 -6.14 10.11
CA PRO A 199 -29.23 -5.62 9.22
C PRO A 199 -28.84 -4.22 8.74
N GLY A 200 -29.04 -3.93 7.45
CA GLY A 200 -28.73 -2.65 6.81
C GLY A 200 -29.23 -1.44 7.59
N GLY A 201 -28.36 -0.53 7.94
CA GLY A 201 -28.59 0.73 8.60
C GLY A 201 -27.81 1.85 7.92
N PRO A 202 -28.02 3.12 8.30
CA PRO A 202 -27.39 4.27 7.66
C PRO A 202 -25.87 4.38 7.90
N ASP A 203 -25.33 3.63 8.88
CA ASP A 203 -23.89 3.60 9.12
C ASP A 203 -23.22 2.56 8.24
N PRO A 204 -22.31 2.95 7.35
CA PRO A 204 -21.58 2.00 6.56
C PRO A 204 -20.71 1.11 7.45
N ASP A 205 -20.54 -0.14 7.03
CA ASP A 205 -19.67 -1.09 7.71
C ASP A 205 -18.25 -0.56 7.79
N ILE A 206 -17.51 -1.04 8.80
CA ILE A 206 -16.10 -0.68 8.96
C ILE A 206 -15.29 -1.10 7.72
N PRO A 207 -14.38 -0.26 7.23
CA PRO A 207 -13.49 -0.60 6.13
C PRO A 207 -12.69 -1.88 6.42
N THR A 208 -12.50 -2.74 5.42
CA THR A 208 -11.83 -4.03 5.57
C THR A 208 -10.38 -3.87 6.03
N ASP A 209 -9.69 -2.83 5.56
CA ASP A 209 -8.29 -2.56 5.90
C ASP A 209 -8.08 -2.20 7.37
N VAL A 210 -9.12 -1.83 8.10
CA VAL A 210 -9.07 -1.62 9.56
C VAL A 210 -9.83 -2.69 10.34
N SER A 211 -10.64 -3.53 9.69
CA SER A 211 -11.37 -4.63 10.33
C SER A 211 -10.56 -5.91 10.45
N THR A 212 -9.52 -6.06 9.65
CA THR A 212 -8.62 -7.24 9.66
C THR A 212 -7.39 -7.02 10.51
N ALA A 213 -7.51 -6.18 11.52
CA ALA A 213 -6.41 -5.88 12.42
C ALA A 213 -5.73 -7.15 12.98
N SER A 214 -4.43 -7.09 13.06
CA SER A 214 -3.62 -7.89 13.99
C SER A 214 -3.68 -9.41 13.86
N LEU A 215 -4.17 -9.98 12.77
CA LEU A 215 -4.19 -11.44 12.62
C LEU A 215 -2.79 -12.05 12.66
N PHE A 216 -1.77 -11.27 12.29
CA PHE A 216 -0.36 -11.71 12.19
C PHE A 216 0.62 -10.68 12.73
N GLU A 217 0.22 -9.88 13.69
CA GLU A 217 1.13 -8.94 14.31
C GLU A 217 2.31 -9.67 14.98
N SER A 218 3.49 -9.18 14.70
CA SER A 218 4.74 -9.68 15.29
C SER A 218 4.73 -9.71 16.81
N MET A 219 3.95 -8.85 17.46
CA MET A 219 3.87 -8.78 18.91
C MET A 219 3.16 -9.96 19.55
N TYR A 220 2.29 -10.67 18.81
CA TYR A 220 1.57 -11.83 19.34
C TYR A 220 2.25 -13.16 19.04
N VAL A 221 3.25 -13.17 18.17
CA VAL A 221 3.87 -14.39 17.66
C VAL A 221 5.36 -14.40 18.01
N HIS A 222 5.81 -15.49 18.64
CA HIS A 222 7.23 -15.65 18.95
C HIS A 222 8.10 -15.54 17.68
N PRO A 223 9.31 -14.95 17.74
CA PRO A 223 10.20 -14.77 16.58
C PRO A 223 10.42 -16.03 15.75
N ILE A 224 10.56 -17.20 16.38
CA ILE A 224 10.70 -18.50 15.69
C ILE A 224 9.47 -18.80 14.81
N MET A 225 8.28 -18.53 15.32
CA MET A 225 7.03 -18.76 14.59
C MET A 225 6.83 -17.74 13.47
N ARG A 226 7.07 -16.45 13.72
CA ARG A 226 6.85 -15.39 12.70
C ARG A 226 7.80 -15.49 11.52
N ASN A 227 8.99 -16.06 11.71
CA ASN A 227 9.94 -16.36 10.65
C ASN A 227 9.61 -17.66 9.88
N SER A 228 8.58 -18.39 10.31
CA SER A 228 8.11 -19.61 9.65
C SER A 228 7.04 -19.31 8.59
N LEU A 229 6.73 -20.31 7.76
CA LEU A 229 5.67 -20.22 6.75
C LEU A 229 4.25 -20.42 7.32
N ILE A 230 4.12 -20.81 8.59
CA ILE A 230 2.83 -21.18 9.20
C ILE A 230 1.85 -19.99 9.24
N PRO A 231 2.23 -18.80 9.75
CA PRO A 231 1.34 -17.64 9.73
C PRO A 231 0.89 -17.26 8.31
N TRP A 232 1.79 -17.33 7.34
CA TRP A 232 1.51 -16.99 5.95
C TRP A 232 0.50 -17.94 5.30
N ARG A 233 0.62 -19.25 5.53
CA ARG A 233 -0.35 -20.25 5.04
C ARG A 233 -1.72 -20.07 5.67
N TYR A 234 -1.76 -19.77 6.95
CA TYR A 234 -3.03 -19.48 7.62
C TYR A 234 -3.68 -18.22 7.03
N TYR A 235 -2.93 -17.15 6.87
CA TYR A 235 -3.41 -15.89 6.31
C TYR A 235 -3.93 -16.06 4.88
N ASP A 236 -3.20 -16.77 4.04
CA ASP A 236 -3.63 -17.10 2.69
C ASP A 236 -4.97 -17.89 2.69
N ALA A 237 -5.07 -18.91 3.52
CA ALA A 237 -6.31 -19.70 3.66
C ALA A 237 -7.47 -18.83 4.16
N PHE A 238 -7.21 -17.94 5.11
CA PHE A 238 -8.22 -17.02 5.65
C PHE A 238 -8.72 -16.06 4.57
N VAL A 239 -7.85 -15.40 3.84
CA VAL A 239 -8.21 -14.45 2.78
C VAL A 239 -8.96 -15.15 1.64
N LYS A 240 -8.47 -16.30 1.18
CA LYS A 240 -9.14 -17.10 0.15
C LYS A 240 -10.55 -17.54 0.57
N SER A 241 -10.68 -18.02 1.80
CA SER A 241 -11.97 -18.45 2.33
C SER A 241 -12.95 -17.27 2.45
N SER A 242 -12.49 -16.14 2.96
CA SER A 242 -13.29 -14.92 3.08
C SER A 242 -13.76 -14.39 1.73
N LEU A 243 -12.88 -14.36 0.74
CA LEU A 243 -13.22 -13.93 -0.61
C LEU A 243 -14.14 -14.94 -1.32
N TRP A 244 -13.96 -16.24 -1.12
CA TRP A 244 -14.87 -17.25 -1.63
C TRP A 244 -16.26 -17.11 -1.00
N LEU A 245 -16.32 -16.87 0.30
CA LEU A 245 -17.57 -16.58 0.99
C LEU A 245 -18.24 -15.31 0.41
N ALA A 246 -17.46 -14.26 0.15
CA ALA A 246 -17.97 -13.00 -0.42
C ALA A 246 -18.43 -13.15 -1.87
N SER A 247 -17.63 -13.76 -2.74
CA SER A 247 -17.90 -13.83 -4.18
C SER A 247 -18.87 -14.95 -4.59
N GLY A 248 -18.99 -15.98 -3.75
CA GLY A 248 -19.81 -17.16 -4.07
C GLY A 248 -19.18 -18.16 -5.01
N THR A 249 -17.97 -17.92 -5.48
CA THR A 249 -17.27 -18.79 -6.41
C THR A 249 -15.77 -18.74 -6.20
N ARG A 250 -15.07 -19.85 -6.45
CA ARG A 250 -13.60 -19.87 -6.51
C ARG A 250 -13.07 -18.98 -7.65
N HIS A 251 -13.79 -18.89 -8.74
CA HIS A 251 -13.41 -18.08 -9.89
C HIS A 251 -13.34 -16.58 -9.57
N GLY A 252 -14.14 -16.10 -8.63
CA GLY A 252 -14.06 -14.71 -8.18
C GLY A 252 -12.73 -14.34 -7.55
N ILE A 253 -11.98 -15.33 -7.06
CA ILE A 253 -10.66 -15.17 -6.44
C ILE A 253 -9.55 -15.41 -7.47
N ASP A 254 -9.63 -16.54 -8.17
CA ASP A 254 -8.57 -16.98 -9.10
C ASP A 254 -8.45 -16.08 -10.33
N GLN A 255 -9.53 -15.44 -10.72
CA GLN A 255 -9.58 -14.57 -11.90
C GLN A 255 -8.86 -13.24 -11.70
N TRP A 256 -8.74 -12.76 -10.46
CA TRP A 256 -8.02 -11.53 -10.15
C TRP A 256 -6.51 -11.64 -10.33
N VAL A 257 -6.00 -12.83 -10.21
CA VAL A 257 -4.57 -13.11 -10.21
C VAL A 257 -4.13 -14.06 -11.30
N GLY A 258 -5.05 -14.53 -12.11
CA GLY A 258 -4.73 -15.44 -13.18
C GLY A 258 -4.31 -16.83 -12.69
N GLY A 259 -4.96 -17.41 -11.65
CA GLY A 259 -4.74 -18.78 -11.17
C GLY A 259 -3.27 -19.05 -10.87
N LEU A 260 -2.83 -18.77 -9.66
CA LEU A 260 -1.46 -19.09 -9.26
C LEU A 260 -1.32 -20.62 -9.10
N PRO A 261 -0.27 -21.23 -9.63
CA PRO A 261 0.06 -22.62 -9.33
C PRO A 261 0.20 -22.81 -7.82
N ASP A 262 -0.15 -24.01 -7.31
CA ASP A 262 -0.08 -24.33 -5.89
C ASP A 262 1.33 -24.15 -5.28
N GLU A 263 2.35 -24.17 -6.12
CA GLU A 263 3.76 -23.97 -5.75
C GLU A 263 4.13 -22.50 -5.50
N LYS A 264 3.29 -21.55 -5.94
CA LYS A 264 3.58 -20.11 -5.79
C LYS A 264 2.86 -19.54 -4.57
N TYR A 265 3.61 -18.85 -3.75
CA TYR A 265 3.07 -18.20 -2.55
C TYR A 265 2.01 -17.16 -2.90
N HIS A 266 0.92 -17.23 -2.19
CA HIS A 266 -0.33 -16.54 -2.46
C HIS A 266 -0.37 -15.10 -1.95
N THR A 267 0.68 -14.62 -1.32
CA THR A 267 0.76 -13.25 -0.83
C THR A 267 0.59 -12.21 -1.94
N GLU A 268 0.89 -12.55 -3.19
CA GLU A 268 0.57 -11.69 -4.33
C GLU A 268 -0.94 -11.50 -4.53
N GLN A 269 -1.75 -12.50 -4.20
CA GLN A 269 -3.20 -12.42 -4.35
C GLN A 269 -3.81 -11.39 -3.42
N LEU A 270 -3.21 -11.15 -2.26
CA LEU A 270 -3.65 -10.15 -1.30
C LEU A 270 -3.57 -8.74 -1.87
N PHE A 271 -2.65 -8.48 -2.78
CA PHE A 271 -2.51 -7.17 -3.42
C PHE A 271 -3.59 -6.86 -4.44
N PHE A 272 -4.14 -7.88 -5.07
CA PHE A 272 -4.96 -7.72 -6.27
C PHE A 272 -6.45 -7.90 -6.02
N THR A 273 -6.85 -8.39 -4.86
CA THR A 273 -8.26 -8.68 -4.54
C THR A 273 -9.05 -7.48 -4.04
N LYS A 274 -8.58 -6.27 -4.26
CA LYS A 274 -9.15 -5.06 -3.67
C LYS A 274 -10.33 -4.46 -4.42
N SER A 275 -10.76 -5.01 -5.56
CA SER A 275 -11.79 -4.37 -6.36
C SER A 275 -13.17 -5.00 -6.16
N SER A 276 -13.95 -4.46 -5.24
CA SER A 276 -15.33 -4.89 -5.00
C SER A 276 -16.30 -4.45 -6.09
N ARG A 277 -16.07 -3.33 -6.77
CA ARG A 277 -17.01 -2.83 -7.81
C ARG A 277 -17.01 -3.65 -9.09
N ALA A 278 -15.88 -4.20 -9.51
CA ALA A 278 -15.81 -5.04 -10.71
C ALA A 278 -16.12 -6.51 -10.42
N MET A 279 -15.90 -6.99 -9.19
CA MET A 279 -16.12 -8.37 -8.80
C MET A 279 -17.54 -8.89 -9.16
N PRO A 280 -18.64 -8.15 -8.96
CA PRO A 280 -19.96 -8.59 -9.38
C PRO A 280 -20.06 -8.89 -10.86
N TYR A 281 -19.48 -8.05 -11.70
CA TYR A 281 -19.51 -8.18 -13.17
C TYR A 281 -18.59 -9.30 -13.68
N ILE A 282 -17.41 -9.45 -13.08
CA ILE A 282 -16.44 -10.49 -13.42
C ILE A 282 -16.96 -11.87 -12.98
N SER A 283 -17.50 -11.99 -11.77
CA SER A 283 -17.94 -13.26 -11.19
C SER A 283 -19.31 -13.73 -11.70
N ALA A 284 -20.14 -12.83 -12.23
CA ALA A 284 -21.51 -13.13 -12.65
C ALA A 284 -21.64 -14.38 -13.56
N PRO A 285 -20.80 -14.57 -14.59
CA PRO A 285 -20.89 -15.75 -15.47
C PRO A 285 -20.60 -17.08 -14.78
N TYR A 286 -19.90 -17.06 -13.66
CA TYR A 286 -19.37 -18.25 -12.97
C TYR A 286 -20.10 -18.60 -11.68
N ARG A 287 -21.10 -17.79 -11.28
CA ARG A 287 -21.85 -18.03 -10.04
C ARG A 287 -22.80 -19.22 -10.18
N PRO A 288 -22.80 -20.15 -9.22
CA PRO A 288 -23.76 -21.25 -9.23
C PRO A 288 -25.21 -20.74 -9.10
N LYS A 289 -26.11 -21.23 -9.94
CA LYS A 289 -27.56 -20.91 -9.89
C LYS A 289 -28.34 -21.90 -9.01
N THR A 290 -27.74 -22.37 -7.92
CA THR A 290 -28.34 -23.38 -7.03
C THR A 290 -29.09 -22.73 -5.86
N ILE A 291 -30.03 -23.49 -5.28
CA ILE A 291 -30.76 -23.08 -4.06
C ILE A 291 -29.79 -22.87 -2.89
N LEU A 292 -28.79 -23.75 -2.76
CA LEU A 292 -27.74 -23.63 -1.74
C LEU A 292 -26.98 -22.31 -1.85
N HIS A 293 -26.70 -21.86 -3.06
CA HIS A 293 -26.06 -20.57 -3.27
C HIS A 293 -26.93 -19.40 -2.85
N ARG A 294 -28.24 -19.45 -3.12
CA ARG A 294 -29.21 -18.44 -2.66
C ARG A 294 -29.31 -18.41 -1.15
N ILE A 295 -29.41 -19.57 -0.49
CA ILE A 295 -29.43 -19.68 0.98
C ILE A 295 -28.14 -19.10 1.57
N ARG A 296 -26.99 -19.46 1.02
CA ARG A 296 -25.70 -18.94 1.46
C ARG A 296 -25.63 -17.42 1.35
N SER A 297 -26.01 -16.84 0.22
CA SER A 297 -26.01 -15.39 0.01
C SER A 297 -26.96 -14.67 0.99
N ALA A 298 -28.10 -15.28 1.28
CA ALA A 298 -29.05 -14.76 2.26
C ALA A 298 -28.50 -14.83 3.70
N VAL A 299 -27.87 -15.93 4.10
CA VAL A 299 -27.28 -16.11 5.44
C VAL A 299 -26.11 -15.18 5.66
N LEU A 300 -25.22 -15.03 4.66
CA LEU A 300 -24.03 -14.18 4.75
C LEU A 300 -24.35 -12.70 4.52
N GLN A 301 -25.60 -12.38 4.14
CA GLN A 301 -26.05 -11.03 3.82
C GLN A 301 -25.11 -10.25 2.86
N ILE A 302 -24.36 -10.99 2.01
CA ILE A 302 -23.50 -10.40 1.00
C ILE A 302 -24.39 -10.00 -0.18
N ASN A 303 -24.74 -8.74 -0.20
CA ASN A 303 -25.53 -8.15 -1.26
C ASN A 303 -24.66 -7.92 -2.49
N LEU A 304 -24.59 -8.91 -3.39
CA LEU A 304 -23.93 -8.72 -4.67
C LEU A 304 -24.87 -7.91 -5.57
N PRO A 305 -24.46 -6.74 -6.06
CA PRO A 305 -25.28 -5.91 -6.91
C PRO A 305 -25.80 -6.69 -8.13
N ASP A 306 -27.06 -6.47 -8.49
CA ASP A 306 -27.59 -6.96 -9.76
C ASP A 306 -26.86 -6.25 -10.92
N THR A 307 -26.17 -7.02 -11.73
CA THR A 307 -25.42 -6.49 -12.87
C THR A 307 -26.34 -6.16 -14.06
N LYS A 308 -27.64 -6.46 -13.98
CA LYS A 308 -28.62 -6.31 -15.08
C LYS A 308 -28.13 -6.96 -16.38
N GLY A 309 -27.53 -8.15 -16.25
CA GLY A 309 -26.97 -8.90 -17.36
C GLY A 309 -25.63 -8.39 -17.90
N ARG A 310 -25.10 -7.30 -17.37
CA ARG A 310 -23.76 -6.81 -17.78
C ARG A 310 -22.67 -7.66 -17.14
N VAL A 311 -21.63 -7.93 -17.91
CA VAL A 311 -20.48 -8.71 -17.50
C VAL A 311 -19.19 -8.02 -17.95
N ILE A 312 -18.11 -8.30 -17.24
CA ILE A 312 -16.75 -8.01 -17.68
C ILE A 312 -16.14 -9.36 -18.07
N ASP A 313 -15.86 -9.54 -19.35
CA ASP A 313 -15.22 -10.75 -19.83
C ASP A 313 -13.75 -10.75 -19.43
N LEU A 314 -13.32 -11.83 -18.78
CA LEU A 314 -11.92 -12.10 -18.55
C LEU A 314 -11.38 -12.95 -19.70
N ALA A 315 -10.13 -12.68 -20.06
CA ALA A 315 -9.43 -13.42 -21.10
C ALA A 315 -7.99 -13.71 -20.66
N PRO A 316 -7.34 -14.74 -21.18
CA PRO A 316 -5.90 -14.90 -21.09
C PRO A 316 -5.16 -13.73 -21.70
N TRP A 317 -3.84 -13.65 -21.48
CA TRP A 317 -3.02 -12.64 -22.15
C TRP A 317 -3.15 -12.75 -23.68
N PRO A 318 -3.26 -11.63 -24.41
CA PRO A 318 -3.39 -11.68 -25.87
C PRO A 318 -2.11 -12.22 -26.51
N SER A 319 -2.27 -13.04 -27.53
CA SER A 319 -1.18 -13.52 -28.38
C SER A 319 -0.81 -12.49 -29.44
N HIS A 320 -1.81 -11.91 -30.11
CA HIS A 320 -1.64 -10.88 -31.13
C HIS A 320 -2.97 -10.19 -31.46
N ILE A 321 -2.89 -9.12 -32.22
CA ILE A 321 -4.00 -8.45 -32.89
C ILE A 321 -3.72 -8.53 -34.39
N ASP A 322 -4.73 -8.89 -35.20
CA ASP A 322 -4.55 -8.97 -36.63
C ASP A 322 -4.75 -7.61 -37.36
N GLU A 323 -4.62 -7.61 -38.69
CA GLU A 323 -4.71 -6.39 -39.50
C GLU A 323 -6.10 -5.74 -39.47
N ASP A 324 -7.15 -6.51 -39.17
CA ASP A 324 -8.52 -6.02 -39.00
C ASP A 324 -8.79 -5.45 -37.60
N GLY A 325 -7.79 -5.53 -36.70
CA GLY A 325 -7.88 -5.11 -35.30
C GLY A 325 -8.59 -6.12 -34.40
N ILE A 326 -8.68 -7.39 -34.81
CA ILE A 326 -9.30 -8.46 -34.02
C ILE A 326 -8.24 -9.04 -33.06
N ILE A 327 -8.59 -9.14 -31.77
CA ILE A 327 -7.71 -9.67 -30.75
C ILE A 327 -7.82 -11.19 -30.63
N TYR A 328 -6.68 -11.85 -30.48
CA TYR A 328 -6.54 -13.28 -30.24
C TYR A 328 -5.83 -13.52 -28.92
N PHE A 329 -6.31 -14.50 -28.14
CA PHE A 329 -5.80 -14.80 -26.83
C PHE A 329 -4.94 -16.07 -26.81
N THR A 330 -4.02 -16.16 -25.85
CA THR A 330 -3.23 -17.37 -25.64
C THR A 330 -4.12 -18.51 -25.15
N GLU A 331 -3.83 -19.72 -25.59
CA GLU A 331 -4.54 -20.90 -25.11
C GLU A 331 -4.14 -21.23 -23.66
N SER A 332 -5.11 -21.59 -22.85
CA SER A 332 -4.89 -22.12 -21.52
C SER A 332 -6.04 -23.06 -21.12
N ARG A 333 -5.85 -23.87 -20.07
CA ARG A 333 -6.89 -24.76 -19.53
C ARG A 333 -7.85 -24.05 -18.56
N ARG A 334 -7.86 -22.75 -18.57
CA ARG A 334 -8.65 -21.96 -17.64
C ARG A 334 -10.06 -21.71 -18.19
N PRO A 335 -11.09 -21.61 -17.32
CA PRO A 335 -12.47 -21.39 -17.75
C PRO A 335 -12.68 -20.13 -18.61
N GLU A 336 -11.94 -19.06 -18.30
CA GLU A 336 -11.99 -17.84 -19.11
C GLU A 336 -11.39 -18.04 -20.51
N ALA A 337 -10.39 -18.87 -20.67
CA ALA A 337 -9.83 -19.21 -21.98
C ALA A 337 -10.84 -20.00 -22.82
N GLU A 338 -11.55 -20.96 -22.22
CA GLU A 338 -12.63 -21.69 -22.88
C GLU A 338 -13.74 -20.74 -23.31
N ARG A 339 -14.16 -19.84 -22.41
CA ARG A 339 -15.21 -18.87 -22.69
C ARG A 339 -14.85 -17.91 -23.83
N MET A 340 -13.58 -17.54 -23.94
CA MET A 340 -13.07 -16.56 -24.91
C MET A 340 -12.52 -17.20 -26.19
N ARG A 341 -12.46 -18.53 -26.30
CA ARG A 341 -11.82 -19.24 -27.41
C ARG A 341 -12.35 -18.83 -28.77
N ASP A 342 -13.66 -18.74 -28.89
CA ASP A 342 -14.35 -18.43 -30.17
C ASP A 342 -14.82 -16.97 -30.26
N VAL A 343 -14.50 -16.16 -29.26
CA VAL A 343 -14.87 -14.75 -29.25
C VAL A 343 -13.88 -13.97 -30.11
N ARG A 344 -14.39 -13.39 -31.18
CA ARG A 344 -13.66 -12.49 -32.07
C ARG A 344 -14.20 -11.08 -31.87
N ARG A 345 -13.36 -10.21 -31.35
CA ARG A 345 -13.71 -8.82 -31.05
C ARG A 345 -12.70 -7.88 -31.69
N LYS A 346 -13.21 -6.95 -32.48
CA LYS A 346 -12.43 -5.81 -32.93
C LYS A 346 -12.18 -4.89 -31.73
N VAL A 347 -10.94 -4.51 -31.53
CA VAL A 347 -10.53 -3.64 -30.40
C VAL A 347 -10.54 -2.19 -30.87
N ASP A 348 -11.36 -1.37 -30.26
CA ASP A 348 -11.37 0.07 -30.51
C ASP A 348 -10.38 0.81 -29.60
N VAL A 349 -10.26 0.35 -28.37
CA VAL A 349 -9.39 0.96 -27.35
C VAL A 349 -8.63 -0.14 -26.61
N LEU A 350 -7.31 0.00 -26.52
CA LEU A 350 -6.44 -0.86 -25.73
C LEU A 350 -5.79 -0.05 -24.61
N ILE A 351 -5.97 -0.50 -23.37
CA ILE A 351 -5.43 0.15 -22.20
C ILE A 351 -4.40 -0.76 -21.52
N PHE A 352 -3.15 -0.36 -21.50
CA PHE A 352 -2.12 -1.03 -20.73
C PHE A 352 -2.24 -0.64 -19.24
N ALA A 353 -2.85 -1.50 -18.41
CA ALA A 353 -2.87 -1.41 -16.97
C ALA A 353 -1.78 -2.29 -16.34
N THR A 354 -0.63 -2.30 -16.97
CA THR A 354 0.50 -3.22 -16.75
C THR A 354 1.51 -2.71 -15.71
N GLY A 355 1.16 -1.63 -15.03
CA GLY A 355 1.96 -1.04 -13.97
C GLY A 355 3.16 -0.24 -14.48
N TYR A 356 4.17 -0.10 -13.63
CA TYR A 356 5.29 0.83 -13.84
C TYR A 356 6.62 0.16 -13.60
N ASP A 357 7.66 0.69 -14.23
CA ASP A 357 9.06 0.33 -14.00
C ASP A 357 9.71 1.38 -13.11
N GLN A 358 10.63 0.93 -12.26
CA GLN A 358 11.47 1.82 -11.46
C GLN A 358 12.69 2.20 -12.29
N LYS A 359 12.81 3.48 -12.60
CA LYS A 359 13.96 4.05 -13.32
C LYS A 359 14.43 5.31 -12.62
N PHE A 360 15.73 5.41 -12.44
CA PHE A 360 16.38 6.52 -11.73
C PHE A 360 17.46 7.12 -12.64
N PRO A 361 17.09 7.77 -13.76
CA PRO A 361 18.07 8.29 -14.74
C PRO A 361 18.94 9.41 -14.18
N PHE A 362 18.50 10.05 -13.09
CA PHE A 362 19.24 11.10 -12.41
C PHE A 362 20.31 10.58 -11.44
N LEU A 363 20.28 9.30 -11.06
CA LEU A 363 21.26 8.72 -10.15
C LEU A 363 22.55 8.35 -10.90
N ASP A 364 23.68 8.82 -10.39
CA ASP A 364 25.00 8.36 -10.79
C ASP A 364 25.20 6.89 -10.40
N GLU A 365 26.09 6.17 -11.08
CA GLU A 365 26.35 4.74 -10.86
C GLU A 365 26.89 4.41 -9.47
N SER A 366 27.48 5.39 -8.79
CA SER A 366 27.99 5.25 -7.43
C SER A 366 26.89 5.14 -6.34
N TYR A 367 25.63 5.43 -6.70
CA TYR A 367 24.51 5.33 -5.76
C TYR A 367 23.94 3.92 -5.70
N PRO A 368 23.61 3.41 -4.50
CA PRO A 368 22.80 2.22 -4.38
C PRO A 368 21.46 2.43 -5.09
N ARG A 369 20.82 1.36 -5.48
CA ARG A 369 19.41 1.38 -5.94
C ARG A 369 18.49 1.04 -4.76
N PRO A 370 17.17 1.29 -4.86
CA PRO A 370 16.23 0.89 -3.80
C PRO A 370 16.29 -0.61 -3.46
N GLU A 371 16.67 -1.46 -4.43
CA GLU A 371 16.86 -2.89 -4.23
C GLU A 371 18.06 -3.21 -3.32
N ASP A 372 19.08 -2.34 -3.34
CA ASP A 372 20.30 -2.48 -2.54
C ASP A 372 20.12 -1.98 -1.10
N ALA A 373 18.99 -1.31 -0.80
CA ALA A 373 18.67 -0.82 0.54
C ALA A 373 18.33 -2.01 1.45
N ASP A 374 19.32 -2.50 2.16
CA ASP A 374 19.24 -3.70 3.02
C ASP A 374 18.78 -3.40 4.44
N ILE A 375 18.90 -2.16 4.90
CA ILE A 375 18.38 -1.73 6.20
C ILE A 375 16.94 -1.27 6.03
N ARG A 376 15.99 -2.11 6.42
CA ARG A 376 14.53 -1.84 6.39
C ARG A 376 14.03 -1.30 5.04
N ARG A 377 14.70 -1.59 3.94
CA ARG A 377 14.43 -1.01 2.60
C ARG A 377 14.48 0.52 2.56
N VAL A 378 15.21 1.13 3.48
CA VAL A 378 15.34 2.58 3.57
C VAL A 378 16.72 3.06 3.15
N TRP A 379 17.79 2.42 3.60
CA TRP A 379 19.16 2.75 3.18
C TRP A 379 20.04 1.50 3.07
N LYS A 380 21.19 1.67 2.46
CA LYS A 380 22.21 0.64 2.37
C LYS A 380 23.13 0.71 3.58
N THR A 381 23.49 -0.43 4.15
CA THR A 381 24.46 -0.51 5.25
C THR A 381 25.72 0.30 4.95
N GLY A 382 26.05 1.24 5.85
CA GLY A 382 27.22 2.13 5.74
C GLY A 382 27.01 3.33 4.81
N ASP A 383 25.77 3.61 4.39
CA ASP A 383 25.44 4.78 3.56
C ASP A 383 24.10 5.42 4.02
N GLU A 384 24.06 5.84 5.26
CA GLU A 384 22.92 6.50 5.88
C GLU A 384 22.61 7.87 5.25
N SER A 385 23.57 8.41 4.47
CA SER A 385 23.39 9.69 3.78
C SER A 385 22.40 9.64 2.61
N VAL A 386 21.97 8.43 2.20
CA VAL A 386 20.99 8.23 1.13
C VAL A 386 19.82 7.41 1.66
N GLY A 387 18.65 8.05 1.79
CA GLY A 387 17.42 7.40 2.21
C GLY A 387 16.43 7.20 1.06
N TYR A 388 15.86 6.00 0.93
CA TYR A 388 14.78 5.67 0.00
C TYR A 388 13.47 5.60 0.76
N ILE A 389 12.59 6.58 0.58
CA ILE A 389 11.33 6.68 1.33
C ILE A 389 10.14 6.41 0.41
N GLY A 390 9.29 5.44 0.79
CA GLY A 390 8.11 5.06 0.03
C GLY A 390 8.37 4.02 -1.07
N PHE A 391 9.55 3.41 -1.14
CA PHE A 391 9.90 2.37 -2.12
C PHE A 391 9.55 0.97 -1.62
N LEU A 392 8.26 0.78 -1.31
CA LEU A 392 7.71 -0.49 -0.85
C LEU A 392 6.27 -0.66 -1.34
N ARG A 393 5.78 -1.89 -1.34
CA ARG A 393 4.40 -2.21 -1.64
C ARG A 393 3.79 -2.97 -0.46
N PRO A 394 2.89 -2.35 0.31
CA PRO A 394 2.24 -3.03 1.43
C PRO A 394 1.23 -4.07 0.96
N SER A 395 0.97 -5.06 1.79
CA SER A 395 -0.12 -6.03 1.65
C SER A 395 -1.48 -5.33 1.78
N PHE A 396 -2.14 -5.42 2.92
CA PHE A 396 -3.28 -4.58 3.25
C PHE A 396 -2.81 -3.31 3.95
N GLY A 397 -2.96 -2.15 3.33
CA GLY A 397 -2.53 -0.89 3.90
C GLY A 397 -2.12 0.12 2.84
N ALA A 398 -1.49 1.19 3.27
CA ALA A 398 -1.09 2.30 2.42
C ALA A 398 0.41 2.60 2.54
N ILE A 399 0.99 3.15 1.46
CA ILE A 399 2.39 3.58 1.45
C ILE A 399 2.62 4.82 2.34
N PRO A 400 1.74 5.85 2.37
CA PRO A 400 2.01 7.07 3.12
C PRO A 400 2.34 6.86 4.61
N PRO A 401 1.57 6.07 5.39
CA PRO A 401 1.91 5.84 6.80
C PRO A 401 3.19 5.03 6.99
N LEU A 402 3.51 4.12 6.08
CA LEU A 402 4.78 3.41 6.14
C LEU A 402 5.97 4.31 5.78
N ALA A 403 5.78 5.22 4.84
CA ALA A 403 6.77 6.26 4.53
C ALA A 403 7.02 7.20 5.72
N GLU A 404 6.00 7.46 6.55
CA GLU A 404 6.15 8.20 7.79
C GLU A 404 7.12 7.47 8.76
N PHE A 405 6.93 6.16 8.98
CA PHE A 405 7.86 5.36 9.79
C PHE A 405 9.27 5.32 9.20
N GLN A 406 9.37 5.16 7.88
CA GLN A 406 10.66 5.17 7.19
C GLN A 406 11.39 6.49 7.38
N ALA A 407 10.68 7.62 7.25
CA ALA A 407 11.24 8.95 7.46
C ALA A 407 11.72 9.15 8.90
N GLN A 408 10.92 8.73 9.88
CA GLN A 408 11.26 8.78 11.31
C GLN A 408 12.53 7.99 11.60
N LEU A 409 12.60 6.74 11.13
CA LEU A 409 13.76 5.87 11.36
C LEU A 409 15.01 6.41 10.65
N TRP A 410 14.86 6.87 9.41
CA TRP A 410 15.99 7.41 8.64
C TRP A 410 16.57 8.67 9.27
N VAL A 411 15.73 9.58 9.77
CA VAL A 411 16.20 10.81 10.45
C VAL A 411 16.99 10.44 11.73
N LEU A 412 16.56 9.44 12.48
CA LEU A 412 17.32 8.94 13.64
C LEU A 412 18.68 8.37 13.21
N ALA A 413 18.72 7.57 12.15
CA ALA A 413 19.96 7.00 11.62
C ALA A 413 20.90 8.10 11.12
N LEU A 414 20.39 9.05 10.34
CA LEU A 414 21.15 10.18 9.78
C LEU A 414 21.79 11.06 10.87
N LEU A 415 21.11 11.20 12.01
CA LEU A 415 21.60 11.98 13.16
C LEU A 415 22.43 11.16 14.13
N GLY A 416 22.64 9.86 13.90
CA GLY A 416 23.34 8.96 14.81
C GLY A 416 22.62 8.77 16.16
N GLN A 417 21.28 8.87 16.14
CA GLN A 417 20.43 8.79 17.35
C GLN A 417 19.51 7.56 17.35
N LEU A 418 19.88 6.50 16.62
CA LEU A 418 19.21 5.21 16.76
C LEU A 418 19.38 4.69 18.20
N PRO A 419 18.31 4.23 18.87
CA PRO A 419 18.38 3.76 20.26
C PRO A 419 19.34 2.56 20.44
N HIS A 420 19.42 1.71 19.43
CA HIS A 420 20.28 0.53 19.41
C HIS A 420 20.68 0.16 17.95
N PRO A 421 21.74 -0.63 17.77
CA PRO A 421 22.09 -1.17 16.46
C PRO A 421 20.95 -2.03 15.90
N LEU A 422 20.63 -1.85 14.61
CA LEU A 422 19.55 -2.57 13.97
C LEU A 422 19.95 -4.03 13.67
N VAL A 423 19.16 -4.97 14.17
CA VAL A 423 19.31 -6.39 13.84
C VAL A 423 18.68 -6.66 12.48
N LYS A 424 19.32 -7.51 11.68
CA LYS A 424 18.77 -7.92 10.39
C LYS A 424 17.52 -8.76 10.60
N GLU A 425 16.37 -8.23 10.19
CA GLU A 425 15.06 -8.87 10.25
C GLU A 425 14.37 -8.75 8.91
N GLU A 426 13.78 -9.84 8.44
CA GLU A 426 13.12 -9.89 7.13
C GLU A 426 11.72 -10.53 7.17
N HIS A 427 11.22 -10.90 8.34
CA HIS A 427 9.93 -11.57 8.53
C HIS A 427 8.73 -10.79 7.96
N TYR A 428 8.86 -9.49 7.81
CA TYR A 428 7.85 -8.62 7.20
C TYR A 428 7.87 -8.63 5.67
N ARG A 429 8.91 -9.22 5.03
CA ARG A 429 8.98 -9.32 3.57
C ARG A 429 7.99 -10.36 3.06
N LEU A 430 7.26 -10.02 2.02
CA LEU A 430 6.39 -10.97 1.35
C LEU A 430 7.22 -11.99 0.58
N HIS A 431 6.80 -13.26 0.67
CA HIS A 431 7.45 -14.36 -0.03
C HIS A 431 7.03 -14.36 -1.49
N LEU A 432 7.74 -13.61 -2.30
CA LEU A 432 7.51 -13.49 -3.73
C LEU A 432 8.48 -14.39 -4.50
N PRO A 433 8.07 -14.99 -5.65
CA PRO A 433 8.97 -15.69 -6.55
C PRO A 433 10.10 -14.77 -6.99
N LYS A 434 11.34 -15.31 -7.06
CA LYS A 434 12.55 -14.53 -7.38
C LYS A 434 12.53 -13.90 -8.78
N ASP A 435 11.76 -14.46 -9.70
CA ASP A 435 11.59 -14.00 -11.07
C ASP A 435 10.57 -12.86 -11.23
N ARG A 436 9.92 -12.46 -10.14
CA ARG A 436 8.92 -11.39 -10.19
C ARG A 436 9.56 -10.03 -10.27
N ARG A 437 8.96 -9.18 -11.10
CA ARG A 437 9.36 -7.77 -11.26
C ARG A 437 9.21 -6.97 -9.96
N ILE A 438 8.21 -7.29 -9.15
CA ILE A 438 7.96 -6.63 -7.87
C ILE A 438 8.59 -7.49 -6.77
N GLN A 439 9.68 -7.01 -6.16
CA GLN A 439 10.39 -7.68 -5.06
C GLN A 439 10.36 -6.87 -3.74
N TYR A 440 9.69 -5.72 -3.76
CA TYR A 440 9.63 -4.77 -2.65
C TYR A 440 8.32 -4.88 -1.84
N GLY A 441 7.68 -6.05 -1.88
CA GLY A 441 6.47 -6.34 -1.10
C GLY A 441 6.76 -6.51 0.38
N VAL A 442 5.92 -5.88 1.22
CA VAL A 442 5.98 -6.01 2.67
C VAL A 442 4.59 -6.27 3.25
N ASP A 443 4.52 -7.03 4.33
CA ASP A 443 3.33 -7.08 5.15
C ASP A 443 3.25 -5.78 5.96
N HIS A 444 2.14 -5.05 5.81
CA HIS A 444 1.96 -3.72 6.38
C HIS A 444 2.13 -3.72 7.90
N GLU A 445 1.45 -4.65 8.57
CA GLU A 445 1.41 -4.72 10.03
C GLU A 445 2.77 -5.08 10.63
N ASN A 446 3.39 -6.14 10.10
CA ASN A 446 4.70 -6.58 10.57
C ASN A 446 5.80 -5.56 10.29
N TYR A 447 5.73 -4.88 9.15
CA TYR A 447 6.72 -3.86 8.79
C TYR A 447 6.58 -2.63 9.69
N ALA A 448 5.36 -2.12 9.88
CA ALA A 448 5.10 -0.99 10.78
C ALA A 448 5.59 -1.28 12.21
N TYR A 449 5.28 -2.47 12.71
CA TYR A 449 5.70 -2.89 14.05
C TYR A 449 7.21 -3.05 14.17
N GLN A 450 7.89 -3.61 13.14
CA GLN A 450 9.34 -3.72 13.15
C GLN A 450 10.02 -2.36 13.21
N LEU A 451 9.56 -1.39 12.41
CA LEU A 451 10.11 -0.02 12.46
C LEU A 451 9.86 0.63 13.83
N ALA A 452 8.70 0.36 14.44
CA ALA A 452 8.40 0.85 15.77
C ALA A 452 9.32 0.25 16.86
N ILE A 453 9.66 -1.05 16.75
CA ILE A 453 10.66 -1.69 17.63
C ILE A 453 12.02 -1.04 17.44
N ASP A 454 12.46 -0.85 16.21
CA ASP A 454 13.76 -0.26 15.88
C ASP A 454 13.95 1.16 16.47
N MET A 455 12.85 1.88 16.67
CA MET A 455 12.81 3.23 17.24
C MET A 455 12.46 3.26 18.74
N GLU A 456 12.31 2.10 19.40
CA GLU A 456 11.77 1.99 20.78
C GLU A 456 10.41 2.70 20.96
N SER A 457 9.63 2.75 19.89
CA SER A 457 8.31 3.40 19.85
C SER A 457 7.14 2.40 20.02
N ALA A 458 7.42 1.09 20.10
CA ALA A 458 6.43 0.06 20.31
C ALA A 458 6.08 -0.06 21.81
N PRO A 459 4.85 0.33 22.25
CA PRO A 459 4.49 0.26 23.65
C PRO A 459 4.31 -1.19 24.12
N SER A 460 4.76 -1.48 25.32
CA SER A 460 4.56 -2.80 25.94
C SER A 460 3.12 -3.00 26.41
N ALA A 461 2.68 -4.27 26.50
CA ALA A 461 1.35 -4.62 26.99
C ALA A 461 1.11 -4.08 28.42
N SER A 462 2.12 -4.12 29.29
CA SER A 462 2.04 -3.57 30.65
C SER A 462 1.82 -2.05 30.65
N TYR A 463 2.56 -1.32 29.82
CA TYR A 463 2.36 0.11 29.64
C TYR A 463 0.95 0.44 29.19
N MET A 464 0.44 -0.27 28.16
CA MET A 464 -0.90 -0.05 27.63
C MET A 464 -1.99 -0.40 28.65
N PHE A 465 -1.78 -1.46 29.46
CA PHE A 465 -2.71 -1.82 30.53
C PHE A 465 -2.81 -0.72 31.60
N CYS A 466 -1.70 -0.09 31.95
CA CYS A 466 -1.67 1.04 32.88
C CYS A 466 -2.41 2.28 32.35
N LEU A 467 -2.52 2.47 31.03
CA LEU A 467 -3.30 3.56 30.41
C LEU A 467 -4.83 3.31 30.45
N GLY A 468 -5.24 2.12 30.91
CA GLY A 468 -6.63 1.74 31.10
C GLY A 468 -7.21 0.83 30.01
N PRO A 469 -8.37 0.21 30.29
CA PRO A 469 -8.91 -0.87 29.46
C PRO A 469 -9.24 -0.44 28.02
N LYS A 470 -9.74 0.78 27.83
CA LYS A 470 -10.04 1.30 26.49
C LYS A 470 -8.78 1.41 25.62
N MET A 471 -7.70 1.95 26.19
CA MET A 471 -6.41 2.05 25.49
C MET A 471 -5.83 0.68 25.17
N PHE A 472 -5.87 -0.23 26.13
CA PHE A 472 -5.40 -1.60 25.95
C PHE A 472 -6.14 -2.33 24.81
N ILE A 473 -7.47 -2.25 24.81
CA ILE A 473 -8.30 -2.87 23.76
C ILE A 473 -8.03 -2.22 22.40
N THR A 474 -7.93 -0.90 22.33
CA THR A 474 -7.62 -0.19 21.08
C THR A 474 -6.26 -0.61 20.52
N TRP A 475 -5.26 -0.72 21.38
CA TRP A 475 -3.93 -1.18 21.01
C TRP A 475 -3.93 -2.65 20.55
N ALA A 476 -4.61 -3.53 21.32
CA ALA A 476 -4.58 -4.98 21.09
C ALA A 476 -5.40 -5.41 19.87
N LEU A 477 -6.56 -4.80 19.63
CA LEU A 477 -7.49 -5.20 18.57
C LEU A 477 -7.44 -4.30 17.33
N GLY A 478 -6.91 -3.09 17.41
CA GLY A 478 -6.80 -2.21 16.25
C GLY A 478 -5.61 -2.58 15.37
N ALA A 479 -5.69 -2.29 14.06
CA ALA A 479 -4.56 -2.41 13.13
C ALA A 479 -3.35 -1.58 13.60
N ASN A 480 -2.14 -1.87 13.07
CA ASN A 480 -0.93 -1.16 13.45
C ASN A 480 -0.88 0.25 12.84
N PHE A 481 -1.81 1.09 13.27
CA PHE A 481 -1.83 2.50 12.93
C PHE A 481 -0.62 3.21 13.48
N ASN A 482 -0.07 4.13 12.73
CA ASN A 482 1.10 4.91 13.11
C ASN A 482 0.93 5.55 14.51
N ILE A 483 -0.27 5.97 14.84
CA ILE A 483 -0.56 6.62 16.11
C ILE A 483 -0.27 5.74 17.34
N LYS A 484 -0.39 4.42 17.23
CA LYS A 484 -0.03 3.48 18.30
C LYS A 484 1.43 3.64 18.73
N PHE A 485 2.28 4.01 17.80
CA PHE A 485 3.73 4.12 17.96
C PHE A 485 4.21 5.58 18.13
N ARG A 486 3.28 6.46 18.50
CA ARG A 486 3.53 7.85 18.85
C ARG A 486 3.22 8.17 20.33
N LEU A 487 2.95 7.11 21.12
CA LEU A 487 2.70 7.22 22.58
C LEU A 487 4.01 7.34 23.37
N ILE A 488 5.04 6.66 22.91
CA ILE A 488 6.39 6.61 23.51
C ILE A 488 7.45 6.72 22.41
N GLY A 489 8.70 6.76 22.81
CA GLY A 489 9.84 6.82 21.90
C GLY A 489 10.19 8.23 21.42
N PRO A 490 11.18 8.35 20.52
CA PRO A 490 11.76 9.65 20.12
C PRO A 490 10.74 10.62 19.50
N TRP A 491 9.72 10.08 18.84
CA TRP A 491 8.71 10.86 18.11
C TRP A 491 7.36 10.91 18.82
N ALA A 492 7.31 10.65 20.12
CA ALA A 492 6.07 10.72 20.90
C ALA A 492 5.47 12.13 20.88
N PHE A 493 4.12 12.22 20.85
CA PHE A 493 3.44 13.52 20.91
C PHE A 493 2.14 13.43 21.74
N LYS A 494 1.78 14.55 22.38
CA LYS A 494 0.69 14.60 23.38
C LYS A 494 -0.69 14.23 22.85
N GLY A 495 -0.97 14.44 21.55
CA GLY A 495 -2.26 14.12 20.92
C GLY A 495 -2.49 12.63 20.64
N ALA A 496 -1.46 11.78 20.78
CA ALA A 496 -1.55 10.37 20.40
C ALA A 496 -2.62 9.60 21.19
N GLU A 497 -2.70 9.83 22.51
CA GLU A 497 -3.73 9.18 23.35
C GLU A 497 -5.15 9.57 22.96
N GLU A 498 -5.38 10.84 22.64
CA GLU A 498 -6.70 11.33 22.28
C GLU A 498 -7.19 10.71 20.97
N ILE A 499 -6.31 10.63 19.96
CA ILE A 499 -6.60 10.00 18.68
C ILE A 499 -6.90 8.51 18.89
N MET A 500 -6.13 7.81 19.73
CA MET A 500 -6.38 6.40 20.04
C MET A 500 -7.73 6.19 20.76
N LYS A 501 -8.03 7.00 21.77
CA LYS A 501 -9.29 6.93 22.53
C LYS A 501 -10.50 7.37 21.71
N GLY A 502 -10.31 8.17 20.68
CA GLY A 502 -11.32 8.73 19.80
C GLY A 502 -11.46 7.94 18.49
N GLU A 503 -10.69 8.36 17.49
CA GLU A 503 -10.79 7.87 16.11
C GLU A 503 -10.53 6.36 15.99
N LEU A 504 -9.44 5.86 16.59
CA LEU A 504 -9.11 4.44 16.48
C LEU A 504 -10.10 3.57 17.25
N TRP A 505 -10.55 4.00 18.42
CA TRP A 505 -11.59 3.32 19.16
C TRP A 505 -12.88 3.18 18.34
N GLN A 506 -13.25 4.21 17.58
CA GLN A 506 -14.43 4.15 16.72
C GLN A 506 -14.29 3.08 15.63
N THR A 507 -13.10 2.83 15.09
CA THR A 507 -12.91 1.76 14.11
C THR A 507 -13.20 0.38 14.68
N ILE A 508 -12.99 0.17 16.00
CA ILE A 508 -13.26 -1.09 16.69
C ILE A 508 -14.76 -1.22 17.05
N THR A 509 -15.41 -0.10 17.42
CA THR A 509 -16.78 -0.08 17.95
C THR A 509 -17.85 0.24 16.91
N ARG A 510 -17.48 0.59 15.69
CA ARG A 510 -18.44 0.74 14.58
C ARG A 510 -19.21 -0.57 14.40
N ARG A 511 -20.41 -0.45 13.88
CA ARG A 511 -21.34 -1.55 13.71
C ARG A 511 -20.68 -2.78 13.08
N GLY A 512 -20.82 -3.93 13.74
CA GLY A 512 -20.13 -5.16 13.36
C GLY A 512 -18.64 -5.18 13.68
N GLY A 513 -17.99 -4.01 13.92
CA GLY A 513 -16.56 -3.90 14.11
C GLY A 513 -16.07 -4.65 15.34
N PHE A 514 -16.61 -4.35 16.52
CA PHE A 514 -16.19 -5.02 17.75
C PHE A 514 -16.43 -6.54 17.71
N PHE A 515 -17.63 -6.98 17.34
CA PHE A 515 -17.95 -8.40 17.25
C PHE A 515 -17.14 -9.09 16.15
N GLY A 516 -17.04 -8.49 14.98
CA GLY A 516 -16.22 -9.00 13.89
C GLY A 516 -14.74 -9.12 14.27
N LEU A 517 -14.17 -8.10 14.91
CA LEU A 517 -12.78 -8.12 15.39
C LEU A 517 -12.56 -9.17 16.47
N VAL A 518 -13.48 -9.30 17.45
CA VAL A 518 -13.37 -10.34 18.49
C VAL A 518 -13.43 -11.73 17.88
N VAL A 519 -14.37 -11.99 16.97
CA VAL A 519 -14.47 -13.32 16.30
C VAL A 519 -13.24 -13.56 15.42
N LEU A 520 -12.82 -12.60 14.62
CA LEU A 520 -11.66 -12.73 13.73
C LEU A 520 -10.35 -12.86 14.52
N SER A 521 -10.23 -12.19 15.66
CA SER A 521 -9.08 -12.31 16.56
C SER A 521 -9.12 -13.57 17.42
N ALA A 522 -10.31 -14.03 17.82
CA ALA A 522 -10.48 -15.24 18.64
C ALA A 522 -9.97 -16.48 17.92
N ILE A 523 -10.17 -16.58 16.60
CA ILE A 523 -9.70 -17.73 15.81
C ILE A 523 -8.16 -17.81 15.82
N PRO A 524 -7.39 -16.80 15.39
CA PRO A 524 -5.93 -16.88 15.42
C PRO A 524 -5.38 -16.98 16.85
N ILE A 525 -5.96 -16.30 17.84
CA ILE A 525 -5.53 -16.42 19.23
C ILE A 525 -5.74 -17.84 19.75
N SER A 526 -6.85 -18.49 19.42
CA SER A 526 -7.13 -19.87 19.85
C SER A 526 -6.19 -20.88 19.20
N ILE A 527 -5.70 -20.61 17.99
CA ILE A 527 -4.76 -21.49 17.26
C ILE A 527 -3.33 -21.18 17.67
N PHE A 528 -2.92 -19.93 17.54
CA PHE A 528 -1.52 -19.54 17.72
C PHE A 528 -1.17 -19.20 19.16
N GLY A 529 -2.13 -18.81 19.99
CA GLY A 529 -1.90 -18.49 21.40
C GLY A 529 -1.31 -19.64 22.18
N PRO A 530 -1.91 -20.85 22.18
CA PRO A 530 -1.33 -22.03 22.83
C PRO A 530 0.04 -22.41 22.28
N ILE A 531 0.19 -22.43 20.94
CA ILE A 531 1.46 -22.75 20.29
C ILE A 531 2.53 -21.74 20.70
N ASN A 532 2.20 -20.46 20.65
CA ASN A 532 3.10 -19.38 21.03
C ASN A 532 3.48 -19.43 22.51
N PHE A 533 2.54 -19.76 23.39
CA PHE A 533 2.80 -19.99 24.81
C PHE A 533 3.80 -21.13 25.03
N PHE A 534 3.62 -22.27 24.34
CA PHE A 534 4.57 -23.39 24.42
C PHE A 534 5.96 -22.99 23.92
N VAL A 535 6.06 -22.28 22.81
CA VAL A 535 7.34 -21.81 22.27
C VAL A 535 8.03 -20.88 23.28
N TRP A 536 7.31 -19.95 23.90
CA TRP A 536 7.84 -19.10 24.96
C TRP A 536 8.29 -19.88 26.19
N LEU A 537 7.53 -20.91 26.58
CA LEU A 537 7.89 -21.76 27.70
C LEU A 537 9.18 -22.54 27.41
N LEU A 538 9.31 -23.13 26.25
CA LEU A 538 10.51 -23.87 25.84
C LEU A 538 11.73 -22.94 25.74
N ALA A 539 11.54 -21.76 25.16
CA ALA A 539 12.60 -20.74 25.08
C ALA A 539 13.05 -20.27 26.49
N SER A 540 12.10 -20.09 27.42
CA SER A 540 12.44 -19.71 28.80
C SER A 540 13.17 -20.80 29.59
N LEU A 541 12.99 -22.04 29.18
CA LEU A 541 13.70 -23.22 29.75
C LEU A 541 15.04 -23.50 29.05
N GLY A 542 15.43 -22.69 28.05
CA GLY A 542 16.65 -22.90 27.29
C GLY A 542 16.63 -24.14 26.38
N LEU A 543 15.42 -24.61 26.01
CA LEU A 543 15.20 -25.77 25.15
C LEU A 543 15.01 -25.42 23.68
N LEU A 544 14.97 -24.13 23.36
CA LEU A 544 14.91 -23.56 22.02
C LEU A 544 15.99 -22.50 21.82
#